data_cef627a2cf5758bf9fba016adb732a18
#
_entry.id   cef627a2cf5758bf9fba016adb732a18
#
_cell.length_a   1.000
_cell.length_b   1.000
_cell.length_c   1.000
_cell.angle_alpha   90.00
_cell.angle_beta   90.00
_cell.angle_gamma   90.00
#
_symmetry.space_group_name_H-M   'P 1'
#
loop_
_entity.id
_entity.type
_entity.pdbx_description
1 polymer ?
#
loop_
_entity_poly.entity_id
_entity_poly.type
_entity_poly.pdbx_seq_one_letter_code
_entity_poly.pdbx_strand_id
1 'polypeptide(L)'
;MERAFHALVDGGRVWLVDPLDGPEMEDAAALGEPAGVLQLLDRHNRDCATIAARLGVPHLKVPDAVPGSPFEAIAAVRLPRWRETALWWPARKALVVAEVLAANPMHTGGRERVGMHLFLRPWPPQSLRGYRPEHLLLGHGHSVHGPEAGSGVETAYARARRDLPWVLKGLPGSVRG
;
A
#
# COMPACT_ATOMS: atom_id res chain seq x y z
N MET A 1 11.88 9.41 2.60
CA MET A 1 10.45 9.01 2.69
C MET A 1 10.41 7.73 3.49
N GLU A 2 9.62 7.71 4.56
CA GLU A 2 9.45 6.52 5.38
C GLU A 2 8.79 5.41 4.54
N ARG A 3 9.35 4.21 4.62
CA ARG A 3 8.86 3.02 3.90
C ARG A 3 8.38 2.01 4.93
N ALA A 4 7.23 1.42 4.69
CA ALA A 4 6.72 0.31 5.46
C ALA A 4 6.61 -0.93 4.57
N PHE A 5 6.74 -2.10 5.18
CA PHE A 5 6.33 -3.37 4.62
C PHE A 5 5.37 -4.06 5.60
N HIS A 6 4.66 -5.07 5.16
CA HIS A 6 3.66 -5.72 6.01
C HIS A 6 3.80 -7.24 5.94
N ALA A 7 3.60 -7.90 7.10
CA ALA A 7 3.38 -9.33 7.20
C ALA A 7 1.90 -9.60 7.44
N LEU A 8 1.25 -10.33 6.55
CA LEU A 8 -0.15 -10.70 6.66
C LEU A 8 -0.23 -12.18 7.04
N VAL A 9 -0.76 -12.46 8.23
CA VAL A 9 -0.80 -13.82 8.80
C VAL A 9 -2.21 -14.35 8.82
N ASP A 10 -2.44 -15.50 8.19
CA ASP A 10 -3.71 -16.22 8.23
C ASP A 10 -3.48 -17.72 8.22
N GLY A 11 -4.21 -18.44 9.08
CA GLY A 11 -4.12 -19.91 9.16
C GLY A 11 -2.70 -20.46 9.36
N GLY A 12 -1.83 -19.76 10.08
CA GLY A 12 -0.44 -20.15 10.29
C GLY A 12 0.50 -19.85 9.11
N ARG A 13 0.00 -19.27 8.03
CA ARG A 13 0.79 -18.86 6.85
C ARG A 13 1.05 -17.35 6.89
N VAL A 14 2.19 -16.91 6.33
CA VAL A 14 2.56 -15.50 6.24
C VAL A 14 2.85 -15.08 4.80
N TRP A 15 2.26 -13.98 4.36
CA TRP A 15 2.57 -13.28 3.12
C TRP A 15 3.29 -11.98 3.44
N LEU A 16 4.45 -11.78 2.84
CA LEU A 16 5.24 -10.56 2.99
C LEU A 16 4.90 -9.59 1.86
N VAL A 17 4.45 -8.38 2.21
CA VAL A 17 4.04 -7.36 1.25
C VAL A 17 5.10 -6.28 1.14
N ASP A 18 5.67 -6.09 -0.06
CA ASP A 18 6.71 -5.13 -0.37
C ASP A 18 7.90 -5.15 0.63
N PRO A 19 8.44 -6.34 1.01
CA PRO A 19 9.44 -6.44 2.06
C PRO A 19 10.75 -5.74 1.68
N LEU A 20 11.43 -5.27 2.73
CA LEU A 20 12.79 -4.77 2.71
C LEU A 20 13.66 -5.73 3.49
N ASP A 21 14.88 -5.97 3.03
CA ASP A 21 15.81 -6.86 3.73
C ASP A 21 16.31 -6.24 5.03
N GLY A 22 16.42 -7.04 6.07
CA GLY A 22 16.83 -6.61 7.40
C GLY A 22 16.29 -7.53 8.50
N PRO A 23 16.68 -7.27 9.76
CA PRO A 23 16.24 -8.06 10.91
C PRO A 23 14.71 -8.14 11.04
N GLU A 24 14.03 -7.03 10.81
CA GLU A 24 12.56 -6.96 10.92
C GLU A 24 11.86 -7.87 9.90
N MET A 25 12.50 -8.13 8.75
CA MET A 25 11.96 -9.04 7.75
C MET A 25 12.07 -10.49 8.19
N GLU A 26 13.17 -10.87 8.86
CA GLU A 26 13.33 -12.22 9.42
C GLU A 26 12.29 -12.48 10.52
N ASP A 27 12.10 -11.51 11.42
CA ASP A 27 11.06 -11.57 12.46
C ASP A 27 9.66 -11.68 11.85
N ALA A 28 9.38 -10.92 10.80
CA ALA A 28 8.12 -10.96 10.08
C ALA A 28 7.87 -12.32 9.39
N ALA A 29 8.91 -12.91 8.79
CA ALA A 29 8.82 -14.22 8.17
C ALA A 29 8.62 -15.34 9.18
N ALA A 30 9.12 -15.19 10.41
CA ALA A 30 8.97 -16.14 11.51
C ALA A 30 7.56 -16.15 12.14
N LEU A 31 6.66 -15.24 11.75
CA LEU A 31 5.28 -15.19 12.23
C LEU A 31 4.41 -16.35 11.75
N GLY A 32 4.86 -17.12 10.76
CA GLY A 32 4.16 -18.28 10.22
C GLY A 32 4.96 -18.97 9.13
N GLU A 33 4.36 -19.95 8.47
CA GLU A 33 4.93 -20.57 7.28
C GLU A 33 4.92 -19.57 6.11
N PRO A 34 6.08 -19.19 5.55
CA PRO A 34 6.12 -18.27 4.40
C PRO A 34 5.31 -18.83 3.22
N ALA A 35 4.39 -18.04 2.70
CA ALA A 35 3.46 -18.45 1.66
C ALA A 35 3.63 -17.68 0.34
N GLY A 36 4.27 -16.52 0.39
CA GLY A 36 4.56 -15.72 -0.78
C GLY A 36 5.09 -14.33 -0.45
N VAL A 37 5.76 -13.74 -1.41
CA VAL A 37 6.19 -12.35 -1.39
C VAL A 37 5.38 -11.59 -2.44
N LEU A 38 4.68 -10.55 -2.00
CA LEU A 38 3.76 -9.76 -2.81
C LEU A 38 4.37 -8.38 -3.07
N GLN A 39 4.71 -8.09 -4.32
CA GLN A 39 5.12 -6.78 -4.77
C GLN A 39 3.91 -6.06 -5.36
N LEU A 40 3.34 -5.11 -4.63
CA LEU A 40 2.08 -4.47 -5.02
C LEU A 40 2.25 -3.37 -6.08
N LEU A 41 3.44 -2.80 -6.21
CA LEU A 41 3.73 -1.73 -7.17
C LEU A 41 4.88 -2.12 -8.12
N ASP A 42 4.70 -1.93 -9.42
CA ASP A 42 5.64 -2.35 -10.46
C ASP A 42 7.03 -1.68 -10.36
N ARG A 43 7.09 -0.49 -9.81
CA ARG A 43 8.32 0.32 -9.62
C ARG A 43 8.87 0.32 -8.19
N HIS A 44 8.26 -0.41 -7.26
CA HIS A 44 8.88 -0.69 -5.96
C HIS A 44 9.98 -1.74 -6.15
N ASN A 45 11.16 -1.29 -6.59
CA ASN A 45 12.35 -2.15 -6.63
C ASN A 45 12.86 -2.33 -5.20
N ARG A 46 12.12 -3.09 -4.41
CA ARG A 46 12.47 -3.56 -3.07
C ARG A 46 13.10 -4.95 -3.20
N ASP A 47 13.41 -5.57 -2.09
CA ASP A 47 14.13 -6.85 -2.06
C ASP A 47 13.23 -8.07 -2.32
N CYS A 48 12.02 -7.82 -2.84
CA CYS A 48 10.95 -8.83 -3.00
C CYS A 48 11.42 -10.12 -3.70
N ALA A 49 12.13 -9.99 -4.84
CA ALA A 49 12.58 -11.16 -5.58
C ALA A 49 13.66 -11.95 -4.83
N THR A 50 14.61 -11.25 -4.20
CA THR A 50 15.68 -11.85 -3.41
C THR A 50 15.13 -12.56 -2.17
N ILE A 51 14.20 -11.92 -1.46
CA ILE A 51 13.57 -12.49 -0.27
C ILE A 51 12.71 -13.71 -0.66
N ALA A 52 11.94 -13.63 -1.73
CA ALA A 52 11.15 -14.77 -2.22
C ALA A 52 12.02 -15.98 -2.56
N ALA A 53 13.14 -15.73 -3.25
CA ALA A 53 14.10 -16.80 -3.58
C ALA A 53 14.72 -17.42 -2.32
N ARG A 54 15.10 -16.58 -1.32
CA ARG A 54 15.68 -17.03 -0.05
C ARG A 54 14.69 -17.87 0.77
N LEU A 55 13.41 -17.49 0.78
CA LEU A 55 12.37 -18.21 1.50
C LEU A 55 11.79 -19.41 0.70
N GLY A 56 12.15 -19.58 -0.57
CA GLY A 56 11.63 -20.65 -1.42
C GLY A 56 10.15 -20.51 -1.75
N VAL A 57 9.63 -19.28 -1.79
CA VAL A 57 8.19 -18.98 -2.02
C VAL A 57 7.96 -18.20 -3.32
N PRO A 58 6.73 -18.19 -3.87
CA PRO A 58 6.41 -17.39 -5.04
C PRO A 58 6.63 -15.89 -4.83
N HIS A 59 7.23 -15.21 -5.83
CA HIS A 59 7.22 -13.76 -5.95
C HIS A 59 6.10 -13.34 -6.90
N LEU A 60 5.08 -12.70 -6.37
CA LEU A 60 3.93 -12.20 -7.14
C LEU A 60 4.05 -10.69 -7.33
N LYS A 61 4.39 -10.27 -8.54
CA LYS A 61 4.55 -8.85 -8.89
C LYS A 61 3.26 -8.30 -9.51
N VAL A 62 2.67 -7.30 -8.86
CA VAL A 62 1.41 -6.64 -9.24
C VAL A 62 0.34 -7.70 -9.58
N PRO A 63 0.05 -8.60 -8.63
CA PRO A 63 -0.78 -9.76 -8.91
C PRO A 63 -2.23 -9.38 -9.21
N ASP A 64 -2.86 -10.12 -10.13
CA ASP A 64 -4.30 -10.04 -10.35
C ASP A 64 -5.08 -10.99 -9.40
N ALA A 65 -4.38 -11.93 -8.77
CA ALA A 65 -4.88 -12.81 -7.70
C ALA A 65 -3.73 -13.29 -6.82
N VAL A 66 -4.02 -13.68 -5.58
CA VAL A 66 -3.07 -14.29 -4.64
C VAL A 66 -3.59 -15.68 -4.27
N PRO A 67 -3.22 -16.74 -5.03
CA PRO A 67 -3.75 -18.08 -4.82
C PRO A 67 -3.48 -18.60 -3.40
N GLY A 68 -4.49 -19.25 -2.82
CA GLY A 68 -4.40 -19.84 -1.49
C GLY A 68 -4.34 -18.85 -0.35
N SER A 69 -4.66 -17.58 -0.60
CA SER A 69 -4.77 -16.54 0.41
C SER A 69 -6.23 -16.11 0.63
N PRO A 70 -6.54 -15.41 1.74
CA PRO A 70 -7.86 -14.81 1.98
C PRO A 70 -8.02 -13.42 1.32
N PHE A 71 -7.08 -13.00 0.46
CA PHE A 71 -7.05 -11.65 -0.09
C PHE A 71 -7.73 -11.57 -1.46
N GLU A 72 -8.48 -10.49 -1.67
CA GLU A 72 -8.98 -10.07 -2.97
C GLU A 72 -7.99 -9.06 -3.56
N ALA A 73 -7.47 -9.33 -4.76
CA ALA A 73 -6.60 -8.42 -5.48
C ALA A 73 -7.43 -7.38 -6.24
N ILE A 74 -7.13 -6.11 -6.04
CA ILE A 74 -7.83 -4.97 -6.64
C ILE A 74 -6.86 -4.23 -7.55
N ALA A 75 -7.21 -4.04 -8.82
CA ALA A 75 -6.47 -3.21 -9.75
C ALA A 75 -6.55 -1.72 -9.34
N ALA A 76 -5.69 -1.29 -8.42
CA ALA A 76 -5.73 0.05 -7.84
C ALA A 76 -5.33 1.13 -8.85
N VAL A 77 -4.24 0.91 -9.58
CA VAL A 77 -3.78 1.76 -10.68
C VAL A 77 -3.38 0.91 -11.87
N ARG A 78 -3.78 1.30 -13.08
CA ARG A 78 -3.42 0.66 -14.35
C ARG A 78 -3.12 1.77 -15.39
N LEU A 79 -1.96 2.42 -15.22
CA LEU A 79 -1.45 3.43 -16.13
C LEU A 79 -0.16 2.94 -16.80
N PRO A 80 0.23 3.49 -17.97
CA PRO A 80 1.57 3.27 -18.50
C PRO A 80 2.62 3.63 -17.44
N ARG A 81 3.56 2.71 -17.16
CA ARG A 81 4.64 2.89 -16.16
C ARG A 81 4.17 3.07 -14.71
N TRP A 82 2.91 2.75 -14.40
CA TRP A 82 2.40 2.69 -13.03
C TRP A 82 1.29 1.66 -12.91
N ARG A 83 1.64 0.50 -12.45
CA ARG A 83 0.70 -0.56 -12.14
C ARG A 83 0.78 -0.87 -10.65
N GLU A 84 -0.35 -0.75 -9.98
CA GLU A 84 -0.47 -1.03 -8.54
C GLU A 84 -1.68 -1.93 -8.30
N THR A 85 -1.46 -2.98 -7.52
CA THR A 85 -2.51 -3.82 -6.97
C THR A 85 -2.68 -3.48 -5.49
N ALA A 86 -3.90 -3.28 -5.04
CA ALA A 86 -4.24 -3.25 -3.63
C ALA A 86 -4.77 -4.62 -3.21
N LEU A 87 -4.66 -4.94 -1.92
CA LEU A 87 -5.25 -6.15 -1.36
C LEU A 87 -6.39 -5.77 -0.42
N TRP A 88 -7.52 -6.41 -0.60
CA TRP A 88 -8.61 -6.36 0.36
C TRP A 88 -8.70 -7.69 1.10
N TRP A 89 -8.72 -7.65 2.42
CA TRP A 89 -8.93 -8.81 3.27
C TRP A 89 -10.30 -8.69 3.98
N PRO A 90 -11.36 -9.29 3.42
CA PRO A 90 -12.73 -9.08 3.91
C PRO A 90 -12.92 -9.43 5.38
N ALA A 91 -12.41 -10.58 5.80
CA ALA A 91 -12.59 -11.07 7.18
C ALA A 91 -11.95 -10.18 8.24
N ARG A 92 -10.92 -9.40 7.86
CA ARG A 92 -10.22 -8.45 8.73
C ARG A 92 -10.56 -7.00 8.41
N LYS A 93 -11.38 -6.74 7.40
CA LYS A 93 -11.63 -5.40 6.87
C LYS A 93 -10.34 -4.60 6.69
N ALA A 94 -9.31 -5.27 6.20
CA ALA A 94 -8.00 -4.67 5.99
C ALA A 94 -7.78 -4.34 4.51
N LEU A 95 -7.38 -3.12 4.23
CA LEU A 95 -6.97 -2.65 2.91
C LEU A 95 -5.47 -2.36 2.91
N VAL A 96 -4.74 -3.02 2.00
CA VAL A 96 -3.30 -2.83 1.85
C VAL A 96 -3.02 -2.13 0.53
N VAL A 97 -2.28 -1.03 0.56
CA VAL A 97 -1.92 -0.24 -0.61
C VAL A 97 -0.44 0.13 -0.58
N ALA A 98 0.19 0.19 -1.74
CA ALA A 98 1.60 0.54 -1.84
C ALA A 98 1.84 2.06 -1.88
N GLU A 99 1.21 2.77 -2.82
CA GLU A 99 1.50 4.18 -3.07
C GLU A 99 0.27 5.03 -3.46
N VAL A 100 -0.81 4.43 -3.92
CA VAL A 100 -2.03 5.16 -4.31
C VAL A 100 -2.56 6.04 -3.17
N LEU A 101 -2.46 5.56 -1.93
CA LEU A 101 -2.74 6.28 -0.69
C LEU A 101 -1.54 6.18 0.24
N ALA A 102 -1.27 7.23 1.02
CA ALA A 102 -0.19 7.24 2.00
C ALA A 102 -0.46 8.26 3.13
N ALA A 103 0.24 8.10 4.26
CA ALA A 103 0.14 8.97 5.43
C ALA A 103 1.39 9.85 5.63
N ASN A 104 2.11 10.15 4.57
CA ASN A 104 3.28 11.03 4.64
C ASN A 104 2.94 12.46 4.16
N PRO A 105 3.73 13.47 4.53
CA PRO A 105 3.47 14.88 4.18
C PRO A 105 3.37 15.15 2.67
N MET A 106 4.11 14.41 1.83
CA MET A 106 4.06 14.57 0.37
C MET A 106 2.68 14.17 -0.21
N HIS A 107 1.98 13.25 0.43
CA HIS A 107 0.64 12.82 0.01
C HIS A 107 -0.45 13.66 0.68
N THR A 108 -0.27 14.02 1.94
CA THR A 108 -1.29 14.66 2.75
C THR A 108 -1.28 16.19 2.67
N GLY A 109 -0.13 16.77 2.28
CA GLY A 109 0.08 18.23 2.37
C GLY A 109 -0.03 18.76 3.79
N GLY A 110 0.10 17.88 4.80
CA GLY A 110 -0.06 18.21 6.22
C GLY A 110 -1.51 18.52 6.65
N ARG A 111 -2.51 18.22 5.81
CA ARG A 111 -3.94 18.54 6.04
C ARG A 111 -4.86 17.34 6.18
N GLU A 112 -4.39 16.19 5.77
CA GLU A 112 -5.13 14.94 5.76
C GLU A 112 -4.34 13.91 6.57
N ARG A 113 -5.02 12.97 7.20
CA ARG A 113 -4.36 11.82 7.84
C ARG A 113 -3.87 10.83 6.79
N VAL A 114 -4.66 10.64 5.75
CA VAL A 114 -4.36 9.83 4.57
C VAL A 114 -4.56 10.68 3.33
N GLY A 115 -3.58 10.74 2.46
CA GLY A 115 -3.65 11.49 1.21
C GLY A 115 -3.48 10.60 -0.01
N MET A 116 -4.02 11.05 -1.13
CA MET A 116 -3.82 10.41 -2.42
C MET A 116 -2.50 10.88 -3.04
N HIS A 117 -1.84 10.00 -3.77
CA HIS A 117 -0.61 10.34 -4.50
C HIS A 117 -0.85 11.53 -5.45
N LEU A 118 0.09 12.47 -5.48
CA LEU A 118 -0.02 13.74 -6.20
C LEU A 118 -0.54 13.59 -7.63
N PHE A 119 0.04 12.68 -8.41
CA PHE A 119 -0.31 12.51 -9.83
C PHE A 119 -1.68 11.86 -10.05
N LEU A 120 -2.27 11.25 -9.04
CA LEU A 120 -3.60 10.65 -9.11
C LEU A 120 -4.70 11.62 -8.66
N ARG A 121 -4.35 12.72 -7.97
CA ARG A 121 -5.32 13.68 -7.44
C ARG A 121 -6.22 14.34 -8.50
N PRO A 122 -5.72 14.70 -9.71
CA PRO A 122 -6.58 15.28 -10.75
C PRO A 122 -7.65 14.29 -11.24
N TRP A 123 -7.29 12.99 -11.33
CA TRP A 123 -8.15 11.90 -11.81
C TRP A 123 -8.05 10.69 -10.86
N PRO A 124 -8.69 10.74 -9.69
CA PRO A 124 -8.62 9.66 -8.71
C PRO A 124 -9.12 8.33 -9.28
N PRO A 125 -8.33 7.25 -9.19
CA PRO A 125 -8.77 5.92 -9.60
C PRO A 125 -9.98 5.50 -8.77
N GLN A 126 -11.01 4.92 -9.40
CA GLN A 126 -12.28 4.62 -8.72
C GLN A 126 -12.30 3.27 -8.00
N SER A 127 -11.31 2.43 -8.26
CA SER A 127 -11.25 1.04 -7.79
C SER A 127 -11.29 0.86 -6.26
N LEU A 128 -10.78 1.83 -5.50
CA LEU A 128 -10.77 1.78 -4.04
C LEU A 128 -11.87 2.66 -3.41
N ARG A 129 -12.64 3.36 -4.24
CA ARG A 129 -13.71 4.23 -3.75
C ARG A 129 -14.83 3.40 -3.12
N GLY A 130 -15.20 3.74 -1.90
CA GLY A 130 -16.26 3.04 -1.16
C GLY A 130 -15.76 1.94 -0.24
N TYR A 131 -14.48 1.54 -0.31
CA TYR A 131 -13.92 0.68 0.71
C TYR A 131 -13.85 1.41 2.06
N ARG A 132 -14.29 0.73 3.11
CA ARG A 132 -14.28 1.24 4.50
C ARG A 132 -13.50 0.26 5.37
N PRO A 133 -12.16 0.28 5.28
CA PRO A 133 -11.34 -0.59 6.10
C PRO A 133 -11.42 -0.21 7.59
N GLU A 134 -11.23 -1.20 8.45
CA GLU A 134 -10.88 -1.01 9.87
C GLU A 134 -9.35 -0.95 10.04
N HIS A 135 -8.61 -1.50 9.07
CA HIS A 135 -7.15 -1.44 9.01
C HIS A 135 -6.71 -1.01 7.62
N LEU A 136 -6.07 0.14 7.52
CA LEU A 136 -5.48 0.66 6.30
C LEU A 136 -3.95 0.56 6.42
N LEU A 137 -3.38 -0.41 5.72
CA LEU A 137 -1.95 -0.71 5.70
C LEU A 137 -1.31 0.01 4.52
N LEU A 138 -0.37 0.90 4.80
CA LEU A 138 0.22 1.82 3.83
C LEU A 138 1.69 1.50 3.58
N GLY A 139 2.14 1.54 2.34
CA GLY A 139 3.55 1.37 1.98
C GLY A 139 4.42 2.58 2.33
N HIS A 140 3.80 3.73 2.65
CA HIS A 140 4.47 4.97 3.02
C HIS A 140 3.77 5.68 4.17
N GLY A 141 4.52 5.98 5.24
CA GLY A 141 4.01 6.52 6.49
C GLY A 141 3.35 5.46 7.37
N HIS A 142 2.74 5.89 8.47
CA HIS A 142 2.11 4.99 9.43
C HIS A 142 0.78 4.45 8.93
N SER A 143 0.53 3.16 9.15
CA SER A 143 -0.78 2.55 8.95
C SER A 143 -1.84 3.17 9.86
N VAL A 144 -3.10 3.13 9.42
CA VAL A 144 -4.23 3.74 10.15
C VAL A 144 -5.21 2.62 10.53
N HIS A 145 -5.67 2.65 11.77
CA HIS A 145 -6.54 1.61 12.32
C HIS A 145 -7.81 2.22 12.94
N GLY A 146 -8.84 1.38 13.06
CA GLY A 146 -10.13 1.77 13.62
C GLY A 146 -10.95 2.69 12.71
N PRO A 147 -11.87 3.49 13.26
CA PRO A 147 -12.79 4.33 12.48
C PRO A 147 -12.09 5.32 11.53
N GLU A 148 -10.87 5.72 11.88
CA GLU A 148 -10.06 6.66 11.08
C GLU A 148 -9.54 6.04 9.78
N ALA A 149 -9.43 4.71 9.69
CA ALA A 149 -8.98 4.04 8.48
C ALA A 149 -9.98 4.22 7.34
N GLY A 150 -11.25 3.92 7.58
CA GLY A 150 -12.32 4.08 6.59
C GLY A 150 -12.57 5.55 6.25
N SER A 151 -12.65 6.43 7.24
CA SER A 151 -12.81 7.87 7.03
C SER A 151 -11.60 8.50 6.34
N GLY A 152 -10.40 7.96 6.53
CA GLY A 152 -9.18 8.38 5.85
C GLY A 152 -9.24 8.11 4.34
N VAL A 153 -9.69 6.92 3.93
CA VAL A 153 -9.91 6.60 2.51
C VAL A 153 -10.94 7.56 1.91
N GLU A 154 -12.09 7.71 2.56
CA GLU A 154 -13.15 8.60 2.08
C GLU A 154 -12.68 10.04 1.93
N THR A 155 -11.97 10.56 2.94
CA THR A 155 -11.40 11.91 2.96
C THR A 155 -10.37 12.09 1.83
N ALA A 156 -9.48 11.12 1.62
CA ALA A 156 -8.49 11.19 0.55
C ALA A 156 -9.14 11.34 -0.84
N TYR A 157 -10.27 10.65 -1.07
CA TYR A 157 -11.04 10.80 -2.31
C TYR A 157 -11.79 12.14 -2.39
N ALA A 158 -12.46 12.55 -1.32
CA ALA A 158 -13.24 13.78 -1.29
C ALA A 158 -12.36 15.03 -1.45
N ARG A 159 -11.13 14.96 -0.96
CA ARG A 159 -10.19 16.08 -0.94
C ARG A 159 -9.14 16.04 -2.05
N ALA A 160 -9.07 14.96 -2.83
CA ALA A 160 -8.02 14.75 -3.82
C ALA A 160 -7.76 16.00 -4.69
N ARG A 161 -8.78 16.52 -5.37
CA ARG A 161 -8.67 17.71 -6.22
C ARG A 161 -8.58 19.02 -5.44
N ARG A 162 -9.38 19.12 -4.36
CA ARG A 162 -9.48 20.36 -3.57
C ARG A 162 -8.15 20.73 -2.93
N ASP A 163 -7.43 19.77 -2.38
CA ASP A 163 -6.22 20.00 -1.62
C ASP A 163 -4.93 19.90 -2.49
N LEU A 164 -5.07 19.68 -3.80
CA LEU A 164 -3.95 19.65 -4.75
C LEU A 164 -3.04 20.89 -4.67
N PRO A 165 -3.56 22.16 -4.59
CA PRO A 165 -2.69 23.33 -4.49
C PRO A 165 -1.83 23.35 -3.22
N TRP A 166 -2.33 22.78 -2.13
CA TRP A 166 -1.61 22.70 -0.85
C TRP A 166 -0.53 21.63 -0.86
N VAL A 167 -0.82 20.48 -1.46
CA VAL A 167 0.18 19.41 -1.65
C VAL A 167 1.32 19.93 -2.51
N LEU A 168 1.05 20.64 -3.60
CA LEU A 168 2.06 21.26 -4.46
C LEU A 168 2.94 22.26 -3.70
N LYS A 169 2.33 23.08 -2.83
CA LYS A 169 3.10 24.05 -2.00
C LYS A 169 3.99 23.36 -0.97
N GLY A 170 3.58 22.19 -0.46
CA GLY A 170 4.34 21.40 0.53
C GLY A 170 5.49 20.59 -0.03
N LEU A 171 5.63 20.52 -1.36
CA LEU A 171 6.74 19.77 -1.98
C LEU A 171 8.09 20.44 -1.69
N PRO A 172 9.15 19.65 -1.38
CA PRO A 172 10.51 20.17 -1.30
C PRO A 172 10.91 20.92 -2.58
N GLY A 173 11.72 21.96 -2.47
CA GLY A 173 12.15 22.79 -3.61
C GLY A 173 12.78 21.99 -4.77
N SER A 174 13.42 20.86 -4.46
CA SER A 174 13.99 19.92 -5.45
C SER A 174 12.96 19.20 -6.34
N VAL A 175 11.67 19.32 -6.03
CA VAL A 175 10.58 18.69 -6.80
C VAL A 175 9.73 19.74 -7.52
N ARG A 176 10.00 21.04 -7.29
CA ARG A 176 9.26 22.17 -7.88
C ARG A 176 9.89 22.72 -9.17
N GLY A 177 11.07 22.25 -9.55
CA GLY A 177 11.78 22.67 -10.75
C GLY A 177 11.55 21.78 -11.96
#